data_33a1ff781b872168e50f7e304b2f3d74
#
_entry.id   33a1ff781b872168e50f7e304b2f3d74
#
_cell.length_a   1.000
_cell.length_b   1.000
_cell.length_c   1.000
_cell.angle_alpha   90.00
_cell.angle_beta   90.00
_cell.angle_gamma   90.00
#
_symmetry.space_group_name_H-M   'P 1'
#
loop_
_entity.id
_entity.type
_entity.pdbx_description
1 polymer ?
#
loop_
_entity_poly.entity_id
_entity_poly.type
_entity_poly.pdbx_seq_one_letter_code
_entity_poly.pdbx_strand_id
1 'polypeptide(L)'
;MPICYCLWVKKYILAGLLFASIFLILFPYFTSDFLDLRQKQENVENQQRLLREQEAIKKAKKEAEEKIYLMGKFDPLVREDFALVPKEFNIGGYKMYLRKETLSAFEGMAKAAMKDGIELNITSATRNFDYQKEIWNNKWTGATLVDGKDLSKSVLDGRERFEKILEFSAVPGTSRHHFGTEIDINSVTPKFFETPEGEKVYAWLKVNAPLFGFCQTYNEKGSNRMSGYSEEKWHWSYLPISRTLTQDYPNLIKEEDIKGFLGDEYAAGENLIKNYVLSINPDCL
;
A
#
# COMPACT_ATOMS: atom_id res chain seq x y z
N MET A 1 41.59 88.53 -26.60
CA MET A 1 41.40 87.08 -26.62
C MET A 1 40.15 86.62 -25.87
N PRO A 2 38.91 86.65 -26.44
CA PRO A 2 37.78 86.02 -25.84
C PRO A 2 36.93 85.14 -26.81
N ILE A 3 37.39 84.89 -28.04
CA ILE A 3 36.54 84.19 -29.06
C ILE A 3 36.64 82.63 -28.96
N CYS A 4 37.74 82.11 -28.43
CA CYS A 4 37.96 80.64 -28.39
C CYS A 4 37.16 79.92 -27.32
N TYR A 5 36.81 80.58 -26.22
CA TYR A 5 36.06 79.92 -25.10
C TYR A 5 34.57 79.65 -25.45
N CYS A 6 34.01 80.52 -26.28
CA CYS A 6 32.58 80.43 -26.63
C CYS A 6 32.28 79.28 -27.60
N LEU A 7 33.23 78.96 -28.49
CA LEU A 7 33.07 77.79 -29.42
C LEU A 7 33.21 76.42 -28.73
N TRP A 8 34.05 76.34 -27.71
CA TRP A 8 34.24 75.09 -26.94
C TRP A 8 33.02 74.77 -26.10
N VAL A 9 32.47 75.76 -25.36
CA VAL A 9 31.24 75.55 -24.56
C VAL A 9 30.02 75.22 -25.43
N LYS A 10 29.85 75.84 -26.60
CA LYS A 10 28.77 75.46 -27.54
C LYS A 10 28.85 74.03 -28.04
N LYS A 11 30.07 73.52 -28.26
CA LYS A 11 30.26 72.13 -28.72
C LYS A 11 29.83 71.06 -27.69
N TYR A 12 30.09 71.35 -26.40
CA TYR A 12 29.64 70.42 -25.31
C TYR A 12 28.17 70.61 -25.00
N ILE A 13 27.59 71.76 -25.14
CA ILE A 13 26.14 71.99 -25.00
C ILE A 13 25.40 71.25 -26.13
N LEU A 14 25.86 71.32 -27.38
CA LEU A 14 25.28 70.62 -28.53
C LEU A 14 25.41 69.11 -28.38
N ALA A 15 26.56 68.57 -27.94
CA ALA A 15 26.77 67.20 -27.67
C ALA A 15 25.89 66.69 -26.53
N GLY A 16 25.72 67.44 -25.43
CA GLY A 16 24.83 67.14 -24.35
C GLY A 16 23.36 67.11 -24.78
N LEU A 17 22.91 68.02 -25.62
CA LEU A 17 21.55 68.02 -26.17
C LEU A 17 21.29 66.87 -27.13
N LEU A 18 22.31 66.47 -27.94
CA LEU A 18 22.22 65.29 -28.80
C LEU A 18 22.17 64.04 -27.99
N PHE A 19 22.96 63.85 -26.93
CA PHE A 19 22.89 62.75 -26.02
C PHE A 19 21.54 62.63 -25.29
N ALA A 20 21.02 63.78 -24.80
CA ALA A 20 19.72 63.83 -24.15
C ALA A 20 18.57 63.48 -25.10
N SER A 21 18.61 63.91 -26.36
CA SER A 21 17.59 63.58 -27.34
C SER A 21 17.65 62.09 -27.79
N ILE A 22 18.83 61.53 -27.95
CA ILE A 22 19.02 60.10 -28.23
C ILE A 22 18.53 59.25 -27.05
N PHE A 23 18.84 59.65 -25.82
CA PHE A 23 18.38 58.97 -24.62
C PHE A 23 16.84 59.01 -24.49
N LEU A 24 16.23 60.13 -24.74
CA LEU A 24 14.76 60.28 -24.71
C LEU A 24 14.06 59.48 -25.79
N ILE A 25 14.69 59.23 -26.94
CA ILE A 25 14.14 58.40 -28.01
C ILE A 25 14.33 56.90 -27.72
N LEU A 26 15.49 56.50 -27.21
CA LEU A 26 15.83 55.08 -26.97
C LEU A 26 15.31 54.55 -25.63
N PHE A 27 15.15 55.42 -24.62
CA PHE A 27 14.69 55.05 -23.28
C PHE A 27 13.31 54.34 -23.27
N PRO A 28 12.29 54.78 -24.01
CA PRO A 28 11.01 54.07 -24.08
C PRO A 28 11.12 52.68 -24.69
N TYR A 29 11.98 52.49 -25.70
CA TYR A 29 12.20 51.14 -26.30
C TYR A 29 12.91 50.21 -25.30
N PHE A 30 13.92 50.71 -24.61
CA PHE A 30 14.63 49.92 -23.61
C PHE A 30 13.74 49.52 -22.43
N THR A 31 12.84 50.39 -21.99
CA THR A 31 11.88 50.10 -20.92
C THR A 31 10.79 49.14 -21.38
N SER A 32 10.31 49.24 -22.64
CA SER A 32 9.31 48.34 -23.17
C SER A 32 9.84 46.91 -23.32
N ASP A 33 11.06 46.72 -23.83
CA ASP A 33 11.70 45.43 -23.96
C ASP A 33 11.98 44.78 -22.60
N PHE A 34 12.41 45.60 -21.62
CA PHE A 34 12.61 45.13 -20.26
C PHE A 34 11.31 44.68 -19.58
N LEU A 35 10.23 45.43 -19.76
CA LEU A 35 8.91 45.05 -19.24
C LEU A 35 8.35 43.78 -19.90
N ASP A 36 8.55 43.65 -21.22
CA ASP A 36 8.13 42.43 -21.95
C ASP A 36 8.91 41.20 -21.50
N LEU A 37 10.22 41.34 -21.32
CA LEU A 37 11.05 40.24 -20.76
C LEU A 37 10.62 39.85 -19.35
N ARG A 38 10.35 40.82 -18.49
CA ARG A 38 9.86 40.58 -17.13
C ARG A 38 8.50 39.86 -17.14
N GLN A 39 7.58 40.31 -17.99
CA GLN A 39 6.26 39.66 -18.13
C GLN A 39 6.38 38.25 -18.65
N LYS A 40 7.27 37.96 -19.61
CA LYS A 40 7.56 36.61 -20.08
C LYS A 40 8.12 35.74 -18.96
N GLN A 41 9.03 36.26 -18.15
CA GLN A 41 9.60 35.52 -17.02
C GLN A 41 8.52 35.19 -15.97
N GLU A 42 7.68 36.17 -15.60
CA GLU A 42 6.56 35.96 -14.68
C GLU A 42 5.57 34.91 -15.21
N ASN A 43 5.29 34.91 -16.51
CA ASN A 43 4.42 33.92 -17.15
C ASN A 43 5.03 32.52 -17.10
N VAL A 44 6.34 32.38 -17.34
CA VAL A 44 7.05 31.09 -17.24
C VAL A 44 7.03 30.58 -15.79
N GLU A 45 7.32 31.44 -14.82
CA GLU A 45 7.28 31.07 -13.40
C GLU A 45 5.87 30.64 -12.95
N ASN A 46 4.84 31.34 -13.41
CA ASN A 46 3.44 31.01 -13.15
C ASN A 46 3.06 29.65 -13.76
N GLN A 47 3.47 29.40 -15.01
CA GLN A 47 3.23 28.10 -15.63
C GLN A 47 3.94 26.95 -14.89
N GLN A 48 5.19 27.14 -14.48
CA GLN A 48 5.93 26.16 -13.70
C GLN A 48 5.28 25.89 -12.34
N ARG A 49 4.75 26.93 -11.68
CA ARG A 49 4.01 26.79 -10.42
C ARG A 49 2.74 25.95 -10.61
N LEU A 50 1.94 26.24 -11.65
CA LEU A 50 0.72 25.49 -11.97
C LEU A 50 1.00 24.01 -12.29
N LEU A 51 2.08 23.75 -13.04
CA LEU A 51 2.50 22.38 -13.33
C LEU A 51 2.86 21.60 -12.04
N ARG A 52 3.65 22.21 -11.16
CA ARG A 52 4.02 21.60 -9.86
C ARG A 52 2.79 21.33 -8.99
N GLU A 53 1.83 22.25 -8.99
CA GLU A 53 0.57 22.08 -8.26
C GLU A 53 -0.26 20.92 -8.80
N GLN A 54 -0.39 20.80 -10.13
CA GLN A 54 -1.07 19.68 -10.78
C GLN A 54 -0.39 18.34 -10.50
N GLU A 55 0.94 18.27 -10.53
CA GLU A 55 1.71 17.09 -10.19
C GLU A 55 1.50 16.70 -8.71
N ALA A 56 1.50 17.67 -7.81
CA ALA A 56 1.25 17.44 -6.38
C ALA A 56 -0.16 16.88 -6.12
N ILE A 57 -1.18 17.46 -6.79
CA ILE A 57 -2.56 16.97 -6.70
C ILE A 57 -2.68 15.54 -7.24
N LYS A 58 -2.07 15.26 -8.40
CA LYS A 58 -2.06 13.92 -9.01
C LYS A 58 -1.39 12.89 -8.09
N LYS A 59 -0.25 13.27 -7.48
CA LYS A 59 0.46 12.43 -6.51
C LYS A 59 -0.39 12.14 -5.28
N ALA A 60 -0.98 13.18 -4.67
CA ALA A 60 -1.82 13.04 -3.50
C ALA A 60 -3.05 12.15 -3.76
N LYS A 61 -3.67 12.29 -4.95
CA LYS A 61 -4.78 11.42 -5.35
C LYS A 61 -4.35 9.96 -5.46
N LYS A 62 -3.21 9.70 -6.10
CA LYS A 62 -2.66 8.34 -6.22
C LYS A 62 -2.37 7.73 -4.85
N GLU A 63 -1.71 8.46 -3.96
CA GLU A 63 -1.43 8.01 -2.59
C GLU A 63 -2.71 7.69 -1.80
N ALA A 64 -3.77 8.50 -1.97
CA ALA A 64 -5.07 8.24 -1.35
C ALA A 64 -5.75 6.97 -1.90
N GLU A 65 -5.68 6.72 -3.21
CA GLU A 65 -6.19 5.50 -3.83
C GLU A 65 -5.40 4.25 -3.36
N GLU A 66 -4.08 4.34 -3.29
CA GLU A 66 -3.22 3.27 -2.77
C GLU A 66 -3.48 2.99 -1.29
N LYS A 67 -3.69 4.01 -0.47
CA LYS A 67 -4.07 3.88 0.93
C LYS A 67 -5.39 3.13 1.09
N ILE A 68 -6.41 3.48 0.32
CA ILE A 68 -7.71 2.80 0.29
C ILE A 68 -7.51 1.33 -0.08
N TYR A 69 -6.69 1.05 -1.07
CA TYR A 69 -6.37 -0.31 -1.52
C TYR A 69 -5.67 -1.13 -0.43
N LEU A 70 -4.59 -0.63 0.15
CA LEU A 70 -3.81 -1.32 1.18
C LEU A 70 -4.63 -1.67 2.42
N MET A 71 -5.59 -0.83 2.77
CA MET A 71 -6.53 -1.08 3.86
C MET A 71 -7.70 -2.02 3.49
N GLY A 72 -7.78 -2.50 2.26
CA GLY A 72 -8.86 -3.38 1.80
C GLY A 72 -10.21 -2.67 1.62
N LYS A 73 -10.24 -1.33 1.58
CA LYS A 73 -11.49 -0.55 1.46
C LYS A 73 -11.97 -0.48 0.00
N PHE A 74 -12.15 -1.64 -0.59
CA PHE A 74 -12.64 -1.79 -1.97
C PHE A 74 -13.48 -3.07 -2.10
N ASP A 75 -14.24 -3.17 -3.18
CA ASP A 75 -14.93 -4.40 -3.56
C ASP A 75 -14.15 -5.11 -4.68
N PRO A 76 -13.62 -6.32 -4.43
CA PRO A 76 -12.88 -7.07 -5.45
C PRO A 76 -13.74 -7.48 -6.66
N LEU A 77 -15.07 -7.54 -6.51
CA LEU A 77 -16.00 -7.89 -7.58
C LEU A 77 -15.98 -6.89 -8.75
N VAL A 78 -15.80 -5.60 -8.45
CA VAL A 78 -15.85 -4.52 -9.45
C VAL A 78 -14.46 -4.09 -9.94
N ARG A 79 -13.41 -4.75 -9.48
CA ARG A 79 -12.03 -4.42 -9.87
C ARG A 79 -11.58 -5.25 -11.06
N GLU A 80 -11.09 -4.57 -12.09
CA GLU A 80 -10.59 -5.22 -13.31
C GLU A 80 -9.32 -6.05 -13.11
N ASP A 81 -8.53 -5.75 -12.08
CA ASP A 81 -7.29 -6.46 -11.73
C ASP A 81 -7.52 -7.73 -10.89
N PHE A 82 -8.79 -8.04 -10.55
CA PHE A 82 -9.17 -9.25 -9.80
C PHE A 82 -9.89 -10.26 -10.69
N ALA A 83 -9.83 -11.52 -10.29
CA ALA A 83 -10.57 -12.63 -10.90
C ALA A 83 -11.20 -13.52 -9.85
N LEU A 84 -12.34 -14.12 -10.19
CA LEU A 84 -13.03 -15.11 -9.37
C LEU A 84 -12.20 -16.40 -9.33
N VAL A 85 -11.96 -16.94 -8.13
CA VAL A 85 -11.33 -18.24 -7.94
C VAL A 85 -12.25 -19.31 -8.53
N PRO A 86 -11.76 -20.16 -9.46
CA PRO A 86 -12.52 -21.27 -10.04
C PRO A 86 -13.02 -22.24 -8.97
N LYS A 87 -14.18 -22.87 -9.22
CA LYS A 87 -14.83 -23.78 -8.25
C LYS A 87 -13.97 -25.00 -7.91
N GLU A 88 -13.20 -25.47 -8.87
CA GLU A 88 -12.29 -26.60 -8.70
C GLU A 88 -11.17 -26.35 -7.68
N PHE A 89 -10.84 -25.10 -7.40
CA PHE A 89 -9.85 -24.72 -6.39
C PHE A 89 -10.46 -24.13 -5.12
N ASN A 90 -11.78 -23.95 -5.09
CA ASN A 90 -12.46 -23.23 -4.02
C ASN A 90 -13.16 -24.20 -3.06
N ILE A 91 -12.56 -24.43 -1.89
CA ILE A 91 -13.17 -25.22 -0.80
C ILE A 91 -13.74 -24.34 0.33
N GLY A 92 -13.63 -23.01 0.24
CA GLY A 92 -14.18 -22.10 1.25
C GLY A 92 -15.70 -21.95 1.23
N GLY A 93 -16.37 -22.45 0.18
CA GLY A 93 -17.84 -22.47 0.07
C GLY A 93 -18.51 -21.14 -0.28
N TYR A 94 -17.72 -20.08 -0.53
CA TYR A 94 -18.20 -18.76 -0.93
C TYR A 94 -17.39 -18.21 -2.13
N LYS A 95 -17.86 -17.11 -2.75
CA LYS A 95 -17.14 -16.47 -3.85
C LYS A 95 -15.85 -15.83 -3.33
N MET A 96 -14.72 -16.26 -3.85
CA MET A 96 -13.40 -15.73 -3.53
C MET A 96 -12.78 -15.09 -4.76
N TYR A 97 -12.02 -14.02 -4.54
CA TYR A 97 -11.33 -13.28 -5.59
C TYR A 97 -9.83 -13.18 -5.26
N LEU A 98 -9.01 -13.16 -6.29
CA LEU A 98 -7.56 -12.89 -6.20
C LEU A 98 -7.17 -11.92 -7.30
N ARG A 99 -6.05 -11.27 -7.14
CA ARG A 99 -5.42 -10.61 -8.28
C ARG A 99 -5.19 -11.64 -9.39
N LYS A 100 -5.40 -11.21 -10.64
CA LYS A 100 -5.31 -12.11 -11.82
C LYS A 100 -3.96 -12.83 -11.89
N GLU A 101 -2.88 -12.09 -11.59
CA GLU A 101 -1.51 -12.63 -11.61
C GLU A 101 -1.32 -13.69 -10.50
N THR A 102 -1.85 -13.43 -9.30
CA THR A 102 -1.81 -14.36 -8.16
C THR A 102 -2.57 -15.64 -8.48
N LEU A 103 -3.78 -15.51 -9.04
CA LEU A 103 -4.59 -16.65 -9.43
C LEU A 103 -3.89 -17.51 -10.49
N SER A 104 -3.36 -16.87 -11.54
CA SER A 104 -2.63 -17.57 -12.61
C SER A 104 -1.41 -18.33 -12.08
N ALA A 105 -0.66 -17.71 -11.15
CA ALA A 105 0.48 -18.37 -10.50
C ALA A 105 0.03 -19.56 -9.64
N PHE A 106 -1.07 -19.40 -8.87
CA PHE A 106 -1.64 -20.48 -8.08
C PHE A 106 -2.12 -21.65 -8.95
N GLU A 107 -2.81 -21.39 -10.05
CA GLU A 107 -3.25 -22.43 -10.99
C GLU A 107 -2.06 -23.23 -11.55
N GLY A 108 -0.96 -22.55 -11.88
CA GLY A 108 0.30 -23.18 -12.30
C GLY A 108 0.88 -24.08 -11.21
N MET A 109 0.90 -23.58 -9.97
CA MET A 109 1.36 -24.31 -8.79
C MET A 109 0.48 -25.54 -8.50
N ALA A 110 -0.83 -25.39 -8.51
CA ALA A 110 -1.78 -26.48 -8.27
C ALA A 110 -1.67 -27.58 -9.33
N LYS A 111 -1.50 -27.21 -10.61
CA LYS A 111 -1.26 -28.18 -11.69
C LYS A 111 0.05 -28.96 -11.53
N ALA A 112 1.10 -28.32 -11.02
CA ALA A 112 2.36 -28.98 -10.72
C ALA A 112 2.22 -29.94 -9.52
N ALA A 113 1.58 -29.50 -8.44
CA ALA A 113 1.30 -30.32 -7.26
C ALA A 113 0.48 -31.58 -7.60
N MET A 114 -0.52 -31.44 -8.47
CA MET A 114 -1.37 -32.55 -8.93
C MET A 114 -0.54 -33.67 -9.61
N LYS A 115 0.50 -33.31 -10.37
CA LYS A 115 1.39 -34.32 -11.01
C LYS A 115 2.18 -35.13 -9.98
N ASP A 116 2.42 -34.53 -8.81
CA ASP A 116 3.11 -35.17 -7.68
C ASP A 116 2.11 -35.82 -6.70
N GLY A 117 0.82 -35.88 -7.08
CA GLY A 117 -0.25 -36.48 -6.26
C GLY A 117 -0.63 -35.63 -5.04
N ILE A 118 -0.37 -34.31 -5.11
CA ILE A 118 -0.74 -33.36 -4.07
C ILE A 118 -1.88 -32.48 -4.60
N GLU A 119 -2.97 -32.40 -3.85
CA GLU A 119 -4.10 -31.53 -4.15
C GLU A 119 -3.98 -30.21 -3.39
N LEU A 120 -3.99 -29.08 -4.11
CA LEU A 120 -3.98 -27.73 -3.54
C LEU A 120 -5.30 -27.04 -3.81
N ASN A 121 -5.95 -26.60 -2.74
CA ASN A 121 -7.21 -25.88 -2.76
C ASN A 121 -7.11 -24.59 -1.96
N ILE A 122 -7.91 -23.56 -2.31
CA ILE A 122 -7.98 -22.31 -1.60
C ILE A 122 -9.13 -22.33 -0.60
N THR A 123 -8.82 -22.14 0.66
CA THR A 123 -9.78 -22.01 1.76
C THR A 123 -10.17 -20.56 2.00
N SER A 124 -9.23 -19.64 1.82
CA SER A 124 -9.42 -18.20 1.94
C SER A 124 -8.52 -17.45 0.97
N ALA A 125 -9.03 -16.37 0.40
CA ALA A 125 -8.35 -15.52 -0.56
C ALA A 125 -8.47 -14.05 -0.14
N THR A 126 -8.77 -13.13 -1.06
CA THR A 126 -8.95 -11.71 -0.75
C THR A 126 -10.07 -11.51 0.27
N ARG A 127 -9.74 -10.81 1.33
CA ARG A 127 -10.68 -10.31 2.33
C ARG A 127 -10.63 -8.79 2.28
N ASN A 128 -11.72 -8.12 1.86
CA ASN A 128 -11.79 -6.67 1.94
C ASN A 128 -11.98 -6.20 3.40
N PHE A 129 -11.94 -4.90 3.63
CA PHE A 129 -12.07 -4.32 4.97
C PHE A 129 -13.36 -4.76 5.67
N ASP A 130 -14.49 -4.74 4.99
CA ASP A 130 -15.79 -5.05 5.58
C ASP A 130 -15.89 -6.53 5.96
N TYR A 131 -15.38 -7.44 5.12
CA TYR A 131 -15.34 -8.87 5.45
C TYR A 131 -14.40 -9.15 6.64
N GLN A 132 -13.21 -8.53 6.68
CA GLN A 132 -12.31 -8.67 7.84
C GLN A 132 -12.92 -8.08 9.10
N LYS A 133 -13.66 -6.97 9.00
CA LYS A 133 -14.42 -6.35 10.09
C LYS A 133 -15.52 -7.27 10.61
N GLU A 134 -16.22 -7.97 9.75
CA GLU A 134 -17.22 -8.97 10.15
C GLU A 134 -16.56 -10.10 10.95
N ILE A 135 -15.47 -10.67 10.48
CA ILE A 135 -14.69 -11.71 11.20
C ILE A 135 -14.27 -11.20 12.58
N TRP A 136 -13.73 -10.00 12.66
CA TRP A 136 -13.28 -9.39 13.91
C TRP A 136 -14.44 -9.12 14.87
N ASN A 137 -15.49 -8.46 14.39
CA ASN A 137 -16.67 -8.10 15.20
C ASN A 137 -17.41 -9.33 15.72
N ASN A 138 -17.52 -10.40 14.92
CA ASN A 138 -18.12 -11.65 15.37
C ASN A 138 -17.34 -12.30 16.53
N LYS A 139 -16.00 -12.20 16.52
CA LYS A 139 -15.16 -12.62 17.65
C LYS A 139 -15.35 -11.71 18.87
N TRP A 140 -15.43 -10.39 18.64
CA TRP A 140 -15.62 -9.40 19.68
C TRP A 140 -16.93 -9.58 20.45
N THR A 141 -18.01 -9.87 19.74
CA THR A 141 -19.37 -10.06 20.29
C THR A 141 -19.64 -11.48 20.80
N GLY A 142 -18.72 -12.42 20.56
CA GLY A 142 -18.90 -13.83 20.92
C GLY A 142 -19.75 -14.65 19.94
N ALA A 143 -20.15 -14.06 18.80
CA ALA A 143 -20.83 -14.78 17.71
C ALA A 143 -19.93 -15.85 17.08
N THR A 144 -18.61 -15.62 17.10
CA THR A 144 -17.58 -16.61 16.76
C THR A 144 -16.70 -16.84 17.97
N LEU A 145 -16.50 -18.11 18.33
CA LEU A 145 -15.62 -18.47 19.46
C LEU A 145 -14.16 -18.28 19.08
N VAL A 146 -13.36 -17.85 20.05
CA VAL A 146 -11.89 -17.80 19.96
C VAL A 146 -11.33 -18.84 20.94
N ASP A 147 -10.55 -19.78 20.44
CA ASP A 147 -10.04 -20.92 21.23
C ASP A 147 -11.16 -21.61 22.04
N GLY A 148 -12.31 -21.84 21.38
CA GLY A 148 -13.48 -22.47 21.98
C GLY A 148 -14.25 -21.63 23.02
N LYS A 149 -13.90 -20.36 23.22
CA LYS A 149 -14.48 -19.47 24.23
C LYS A 149 -15.23 -18.30 23.61
N ASP A 150 -16.38 -17.95 24.18
CA ASP A 150 -17.07 -16.70 23.94
C ASP A 150 -16.34 -15.59 24.73
N LEU A 151 -15.53 -14.81 24.02
CA LEU A 151 -14.71 -13.77 24.65
C LEU A 151 -15.56 -12.59 25.19
N SER A 152 -16.76 -12.39 24.68
CA SER A 152 -17.67 -11.34 25.21
C SER A 152 -18.11 -11.63 26.66
N LYS A 153 -18.10 -12.89 27.05
CA LYS A 153 -18.48 -13.36 28.39
C LYS A 153 -17.28 -13.72 29.27
N SER A 154 -16.22 -14.27 28.64
CA SER A 154 -15.06 -14.80 29.37
C SER A 154 -13.96 -13.76 29.61
N VAL A 155 -13.91 -12.67 28.82
CA VAL A 155 -12.92 -11.60 28.90
C VAL A 155 -13.66 -10.27 28.90
N LEU A 156 -13.92 -9.72 30.10
CA LEU A 156 -14.70 -8.49 30.26
C LEU A 156 -13.86 -7.22 29.98
N ASP A 157 -12.57 -7.25 30.24
CA ASP A 157 -11.66 -6.18 29.89
C ASP A 157 -11.52 -6.03 28.38
N GLY A 158 -11.73 -4.83 27.85
CA GLY A 158 -11.75 -4.59 26.42
C GLY A 158 -10.36 -4.72 25.79
N ARG A 159 -9.29 -4.29 26.50
CA ARG A 159 -7.92 -4.41 26.00
C ARG A 159 -7.48 -5.87 25.94
N GLU A 160 -7.73 -6.62 27.03
CA GLU A 160 -7.41 -8.04 27.07
C GLU A 160 -8.18 -8.81 25.97
N ARG A 161 -9.45 -8.45 25.73
CA ARG A 161 -10.25 -9.05 24.64
C ARG A 161 -9.66 -8.73 23.27
N PHE A 162 -9.24 -7.47 23.05
CA PHE A 162 -8.58 -7.05 21.82
C PHE A 162 -7.32 -7.89 21.55
N GLU A 163 -6.44 -8.00 22.54
CA GLU A 163 -5.19 -8.78 22.47
C GLU A 163 -5.47 -10.28 22.19
N LYS A 164 -6.48 -10.84 22.87
CA LYS A 164 -6.90 -12.23 22.62
C LYS A 164 -7.40 -12.50 21.21
N ILE A 165 -8.16 -11.58 20.62
CA ILE A 165 -8.63 -11.70 19.23
C ILE A 165 -7.44 -11.54 18.28
N LEU A 166 -6.54 -10.61 18.58
CA LEU A 166 -5.36 -10.31 17.78
C LEU A 166 -4.38 -11.50 17.66
N GLU A 167 -4.36 -12.40 18.66
CA GLU A 167 -3.58 -13.65 18.57
C GLU A 167 -3.98 -14.51 17.35
N PHE A 168 -5.25 -14.44 16.90
CA PHE A 168 -5.84 -15.33 15.89
C PHE A 168 -6.42 -14.59 14.67
N SER A 169 -6.40 -13.26 14.64
CA SER A 169 -7.05 -12.51 13.55
C SER A 169 -6.42 -11.15 13.36
N ALA A 170 -6.16 -10.83 12.11
CA ALA A 170 -5.74 -9.49 11.74
C ALA A 170 -6.84 -8.46 12.05
N VAL A 171 -6.42 -7.31 12.55
CA VAL A 171 -7.26 -6.13 12.70
C VAL A 171 -7.70 -5.63 11.32
N PRO A 172 -8.98 -5.22 11.14
CA PRO A 172 -9.44 -4.64 9.87
C PRO A 172 -8.56 -3.47 9.42
N GLY A 173 -8.14 -3.51 8.18
CA GLY A 173 -7.17 -2.57 7.60
C GLY A 173 -5.72 -3.02 7.67
N THR A 174 -5.37 -4.03 8.50
CA THR A 174 -4.00 -4.56 8.63
C THR A 174 -3.81 -5.95 8.03
N SER A 175 -4.89 -6.60 7.60
CA SER A 175 -4.83 -7.93 7.02
C SER A 175 -4.11 -7.93 5.68
N ARG A 176 -3.11 -8.80 5.52
CA ARG A 176 -2.42 -8.97 4.24
C ARG A 176 -3.36 -9.52 3.15
N HIS A 177 -4.42 -10.23 3.51
CA HIS A 177 -5.46 -10.63 2.56
C HIS A 177 -6.15 -9.46 1.85
N HIS A 178 -5.99 -8.21 2.34
CA HIS A 178 -6.43 -7.01 1.62
C HIS A 178 -5.70 -6.81 0.30
N PHE A 179 -4.47 -7.31 0.18
CA PHE A 179 -3.62 -7.11 -1.00
C PHE A 179 -4.10 -7.89 -2.24
N GLY A 180 -4.92 -8.93 -2.06
CA GLY A 180 -5.33 -9.82 -3.14
C GLY A 180 -4.24 -10.79 -3.60
N THR A 181 -3.17 -10.90 -2.82
CA THR A 181 -1.97 -11.71 -3.08
C THR A 181 -1.78 -12.85 -2.09
N GLU A 182 -2.62 -12.89 -1.05
CA GLU A 182 -2.54 -13.88 0.02
C GLU A 182 -3.56 -14.98 -0.21
N ILE A 183 -3.14 -16.22 0.01
CA ILE A 183 -3.99 -17.41 -0.07
C ILE A 183 -3.78 -18.29 1.16
N ASP A 184 -4.88 -18.81 1.69
CA ASP A 184 -4.84 -19.89 2.67
C ASP A 184 -5.11 -21.22 1.95
N ILE A 185 -4.17 -22.18 2.03
CA ILE A 185 -4.18 -23.42 1.27
C ILE A 185 -4.68 -24.57 2.15
N ASN A 186 -5.67 -25.32 1.65
CA ASN A 186 -6.29 -26.54 2.16
C ASN A 186 -6.97 -26.43 3.52
N SER A 187 -6.38 -25.76 4.50
CA SER A 187 -6.96 -25.61 5.85
C SER A 187 -6.40 -24.37 6.53
N VAL A 188 -7.15 -23.78 7.46
CA VAL A 188 -6.71 -22.68 8.34
C VAL A 188 -6.48 -23.14 9.79
N THR A 189 -6.28 -24.45 9.99
CA THR A 189 -6.04 -25.01 11.33
C THR A 189 -4.72 -25.75 11.39
N PRO A 190 -3.89 -25.54 12.44
CA PRO A 190 -2.63 -26.26 12.61
C PRO A 190 -2.80 -27.78 12.58
N LYS A 191 -3.91 -28.28 13.16
CA LYS A 191 -4.19 -29.70 13.27
C LYS A 191 -4.23 -30.43 11.93
N PHE A 192 -4.66 -29.81 10.85
CA PHE A 192 -4.62 -30.42 9.51
C PHE A 192 -3.17 -30.74 9.11
N PHE A 193 -2.26 -29.83 9.37
CA PHE A 193 -0.84 -29.95 9.01
C PHE A 193 -0.04 -30.90 9.92
N GLU A 194 -0.70 -31.48 10.91
CA GLU A 194 -0.19 -32.60 11.75
C GLU A 194 -0.65 -33.97 11.25
N THR A 195 -1.53 -34.01 10.24
CA THR A 195 -1.95 -35.25 9.60
C THR A 195 -0.95 -35.68 8.51
N PRO A 196 -0.87 -36.97 8.16
CA PRO A 196 0.01 -37.42 7.08
C PRO A 196 -0.22 -36.72 5.73
N GLU A 197 -1.47 -36.34 5.44
CA GLU A 197 -1.83 -35.59 4.25
C GLU A 197 -1.30 -34.15 4.34
N GLY A 198 -1.60 -33.46 5.44
CA GLY A 198 -1.17 -32.05 5.65
C GLY A 198 0.35 -31.91 5.72
N GLU A 199 1.06 -32.88 6.31
CA GLU A 199 2.53 -32.94 6.30
C GLU A 199 3.09 -33.05 4.89
N LYS A 200 2.50 -33.88 4.02
CA LYS A 200 2.90 -34.02 2.61
C LYS A 200 2.66 -32.72 1.84
N VAL A 201 1.48 -32.10 2.00
CA VAL A 201 1.13 -30.82 1.39
C VAL A 201 2.14 -29.76 1.80
N TYR A 202 2.40 -29.62 3.08
CA TYR A 202 3.33 -28.60 3.59
C TYR A 202 4.78 -28.85 3.15
N ALA A 203 5.23 -30.09 3.15
CA ALA A 203 6.56 -30.46 2.66
C ALA A 203 6.72 -30.10 1.17
N TRP A 204 5.70 -30.38 0.36
CA TRP A 204 5.69 -30.00 -1.05
C TRP A 204 5.72 -28.48 -1.25
N LEU A 205 4.87 -27.75 -0.52
CA LEU A 205 4.78 -26.28 -0.59
C LEU A 205 6.10 -25.61 -0.23
N LYS A 206 6.78 -26.05 0.84
CA LYS A 206 8.09 -25.50 1.24
C LYS A 206 9.14 -25.56 0.13
N VAL A 207 9.11 -26.60 -0.70
CA VAL A 207 10.09 -26.81 -1.78
C VAL A 207 9.65 -26.12 -3.06
N ASN A 208 8.37 -26.20 -3.40
CA ASN A 208 7.91 -25.87 -4.75
C ASN A 208 7.21 -24.51 -4.84
N ALA A 209 6.53 -24.03 -3.79
CA ALA A 209 5.81 -22.77 -3.85
C ALA A 209 6.70 -21.56 -4.25
N PRO A 210 7.97 -21.47 -3.82
CA PRO A 210 8.86 -20.40 -4.25
C PRO A 210 9.10 -20.38 -5.77
N LEU A 211 9.03 -21.53 -6.45
CA LEU A 211 9.21 -21.61 -7.92
C LEU A 211 8.05 -20.94 -8.68
N PHE A 212 6.90 -20.77 -8.01
CA PHE A 212 5.72 -20.08 -8.51
C PHE A 212 5.56 -18.66 -7.94
N GLY A 213 6.56 -18.18 -7.21
CA GLY A 213 6.56 -16.84 -6.62
C GLY A 213 5.83 -16.74 -5.29
N PHE A 214 5.48 -17.86 -4.64
CA PHE A 214 4.85 -17.86 -3.32
C PHE A 214 5.86 -18.05 -2.19
N CYS A 215 5.61 -17.36 -1.08
CA CYS A 215 6.38 -17.43 0.16
C CYS A 215 5.46 -17.65 1.35
N GLN A 216 5.83 -18.52 2.28
CA GLN A 216 5.09 -18.69 3.54
C GLN A 216 5.24 -17.40 4.38
N THR A 217 4.14 -16.68 4.55
CA THR A 217 4.16 -15.35 5.16
C THR A 217 4.51 -15.40 6.65
N TYR A 218 3.94 -16.34 7.38
CA TYR A 218 4.15 -16.52 8.81
C TYR A 218 4.81 -17.86 9.09
N ASN A 219 6.15 -17.87 9.02
CA ASN A 219 6.97 -19.00 9.43
C ASN A 219 7.07 -19.08 10.96
N GLU A 220 7.77 -20.08 11.49
CA GLU A 220 8.03 -20.20 12.91
C GLU A 220 8.70 -18.95 13.49
N LYS A 221 8.24 -18.49 14.67
CA LYS A 221 8.87 -17.39 15.40
C LYS A 221 10.25 -17.77 15.88
N GLY A 222 11.20 -16.84 15.78
CA GLY A 222 12.57 -17.02 16.19
C GLY A 222 13.33 -15.70 16.16
N SER A 223 14.66 -15.76 16.16
CA SER A 223 15.53 -14.57 16.15
C SER A 223 15.26 -13.61 14.97
N ASN A 224 14.81 -14.15 13.85
CA ASN A 224 14.55 -13.38 12.62
C ASN A 224 13.11 -12.85 12.52
N ARG A 225 12.18 -13.37 13.34
CA ARG A 225 10.79 -12.92 13.42
C ARG A 225 10.28 -13.10 14.85
N MET A 226 10.41 -12.05 15.67
CA MET A 226 10.10 -12.10 17.11
C MET A 226 8.65 -11.73 17.44
N SER A 227 7.92 -11.09 16.54
CA SER A 227 6.54 -10.61 16.75
C SER A 227 5.59 -11.09 15.65
N GLY A 228 4.36 -10.59 15.64
CA GLY A 228 3.32 -10.98 14.68
C GLY A 228 2.61 -12.28 15.05
N TYR A 229 1.89 -12.82 14.07
CA TYR A 229 1.10 -14.05 14.25
C TYR A 229 1.98 -15.26 14.48
N SER A 230 1.41 -16.30 15.05
CA SER A 230 2.05 -17.62 15.14
C SER A 230 2.35 -18.18 13.75
N GLU A 231 3.05 -19.32 13.68
CA GLU A 231 3.26 -19.99 12.40
C GLU A 231 1.92 -20.37 11.75
N GLU A 232 1.79 -20.00 10.47
CA GLU A 232 0.65 -20.36 9.63
C GLU A 232 1.14 -21.13 8.41
N LYS A 233 1.08 -22.48 8.49
CA LYS A 233 1.55 -23.37 7.41
C LYS A 233 0.70 -23.26 6.14
N TRP A 234 -0.52 -22.73 6.27
CA TRP A 234 -1.47 -22.50 5.19
C TRP A 234 -1.30 -21.19 4.44
N HIS A 235 -0.72 -20.14 5.07
CA HIS A 235 -0.75 -18.77 4.59
C HIS A 235 0.45 -18.46 3.69
N TRP A 236 0.17 -18.22 2.41
CA TRP A 236 1.17 -18.02 1.37
C TRP A 236 0.91 -16.70 0.62
N SER A 237 1.97 -15.94 0.41
CA SER A 237 1.96 -14.63 -0.25
C SER A 237 2.61 -14.69 -1.62
N TYR A 238 1.96 -14.14 -2.65
CA TYR A 238 2.53 -14.01 -3.99
C TYR A 238 3.45 -12.79 -4.07
N LEU A 239 4.76 -13.04 -4.03
CA LEU A 239 5.81 -12.05 -3.85
C LEU A 239 5.94 -11.01 -4.96
N PRO A 240 5.76 -11.34 -6.27
CA PRO A 240 5.93 -10.35 -7.32
C PRO A 240 5.10 -9.08 -7.16
N ILE A 241 4.03 -9.14 -6.37
CA ILE A 241 3.15 -8.01 -6.08
C ILE A 241 3.24 -7.61 -4.60
N SER A 242 3.14 -8.58 -3.69
CA SER A 242 3.02 -8.31 -2.26
C SER A 242 4.22 -7.60 -1.64
N ARG A 243 5.43 -7.78 -2.18
CA ARG A 243 6.64 -7.09 -1.70
C ARG A 243 6.50 -5.58 -1.77
N THR A 244 6.12 -5.06 -2.93
CA THR A 244 5.91 -3.61 -3.10
C THR A 244 4.82 -3.10 -2.17
N LEU A 245 3.67 -3.79 -2.10
CA LEU A 245 2.57 -3.41 -1.21
C LEU A 245 2.99 -3.42 0.27
N THR A 246 3.84 -4.38 0.67
CA THR A 246 4.39 -4.44 2.03
C THR A 246 5.32 -3.26 2.32
N GLN A 247 6.16 -2.88 1.36
CA GLN A 247 7.09 -1.74 1.48
C GLN A 247 6.35 -0.39 1.50
N ASP A 248 5.28 -0.26 0.74
CA ASP A 248 4.49 0.97 0.65
C ASP A 248 3.58 1.16 1.88
N TYR A 249 3.18 0.07 2.53
CA TYR A 249 2.23 0.10 3.64
C TYR A 249 2.60 1.11 4.74
N PRO A 250 3.82 1.08 5.35
CA PRO A 250 4.19 1.99 6.44
C PRO A 250 4.37 3.44 5.98
N ASN A 251 4.54 3.67 4.68
CA ASN A 251 4.66 5.01 4.11
C ASN A 251 3.30 5.70 3.98
N LEU A 252 2.25 4.92 3.68
CA LEU A 252 0.91 5.42 3.37
C LEU A 252 -0.08 5.28 4.52
N ILE A 253 0.09 4.27 5.39
CA ILE A 253 -0.81 3.97 6.50
C ILE A 253 -0.16 4.37 7.82
N LYS A 254 -0.94 5.00 8.70
CA LYS A 254 -0.54 5.32 10.07
C LYS A 254 -1.41 4.55 11.06
N GLU A 255 -0.94 4.37 12.29
CA GLU A 255 -1.70 3.66 13.33
C GLU A 255 -3.10 4.30 13.56
N GLU A 256 -3.22 5.62 13.46
CA GLU A 256 -4.50 6.35 13.58
C GLU A 256 -5.50 6.11 12.45
N ASP A 257 -5.07 5.52 11.34
CA ASP A 257 -5.96 5.14 10.24
C ASP A 257 -6.69 3.81 10.49
N ILE A 258 -6.15 3.01 11.44
CA ILE A 258 -6.64 1.68 11.79
C ILE A 258 -7.80 1.82 12.75
N LYS A 259 -9.01 1.95 12.21
CA LYS A 259 -10.26 2.21 12.96
C LYS A 259 -11.49 1.82 12.18
N GLY A 260 -12.65 1.84 12.83
CA GLY A 260 -13.96 1.58 12.24
C GLY A 260 -14.49 0.16 12.48
N PHE A 261 -14.04 -0.50 13.56
CA PHE A 261 -14.47 -1.84 14.00
C PHE A 261 -14.66 -1.83 15.53
N LEU A 262 -15.24 -2.87 16.12
CA LEU A 262 -15.45 -2.95 17.57
C LEU A 262 -14.13 -3.10 18.31
N GLY A 263 -13.89 -2.25 19.31
CA GLY A 263 -12.66 -2.23 20.10
C GLY A 263 -11.49 -1.50 19.45
N ASP A 264 -11.73 -0.70 18.40
CA ASP A 264 -10.65 0.04 17.70
C ASP A 264 -9.94 1.06 18.60
N GLU A 265 -10.58 1.50 19.68
CA GLU A 265 -9.96 2.34 20.71
C GLU A 265 -8.74 1.70 21.40
N TYR A 266 -8.65 0.37 21.36
CA TYR A 266 -7.53 -0.40 21.94
C TYR A 266 -6.38 -0.62 20.94
N ALA A 267 -6.57 -0.30 19.65
CA ALA A 267 -5.53 -0.44 18.62
C ALA A 267 -4.31 0.46 18.88
N ALA A 268 -4.55 1.63 19.50
CA ALA A 268 -3.48 2.57 19.83
C ALA A 268 -2.50 1.96 20.86
N GLY A 269 -1.20 1.97 20.53
CA GLY A 269 -0.14 1.44 21.37
C GLY A 269 0.30 0.01 21.02
N GLU A 270 -0.46 -0.72 20.20
CA GLU A 270 -0.10 -2.09 19.77
C GLU A 270 1.02 -2.12 18.71
N ASN A 271 1.34 -0.98 18.10
CA ASN A 271 2.27 -0.90 16.97
C ASN A 271 1.93 -1.93 15.88
N LEU A 272 0.66 -1.96 15.49
CA LEU A 272 0.07 -2.97 14.60
C LEU A 272 0.82 -3.09 13.27
N ILE A 273 1.26 -1.96 12.71
CA ILE A 273 2.01 -1.96 11.46
C ILE A 273 3.33 -2.70 11.65
N LYS A 274 4.12 -2.29 12.65
CA LYS A 274 5.44 -2.88 12.91
C LYS A 274 5.35 -4.34 13.36
N ASN A 275 4.45 -4.61 14.31
CA ASN A 275 4.41 -5.90 15.00
C ASN A 275 3.63 -6.98 14.25
N TYR A 276 2.73 -6.60 13.32
CA TYR A 276 1.87 -7.57 12.63
C TYR A 276 1.97 -7.47 11.11
N VAL A 277 1.83 -6.28 10.50
CA VAL A 277 1.89 -6.14 9.03
C VAL A 277 3.29 -6.43 8.49
N LEU A 278 4.32 -5.90 9.16
CA LEU A 278 5.72 -6.02 8.72
C LEU A 278 6.47 -7.18 9.40
N SER A 279 5.92 -7.77 10.47
CA SER A 279 6.54 -8.90 11.17
C SER A 279 6.19 -10.23 10.50
N ILE A 280 6.72 -10.40 9.31
CA ILE A 280 6.55 -11.59 8.45
C ILE A 280 7.89 -12.30 8.25
N ASN A 281 7.85 -13.47 7.61
CA ASN A 281 9.03 -14.19 7.20
C ASN A 281 9.96 -13.26 6.38
N PRO A 282 11.23 -13.09 6.79
CA PRO A 282 12.19 -12.23 6.07
C PRO A 282 12.36 -12.58 4.59
N ASP A 283 12.20 -13.85 4.21
CA ASP A 283 12.28 -14.28 2.81
C ASP A 283 11.14 -13.72 1.95
N CYS A 284 10.07 -13.24 2.58
CA CYS A 284 8.92 -12.63 1.91
C CYS A 284 9.04 -11.10 1.74
N LEU A 285 10.08 -10.47 2.32
CA LEU A 285 10.34 -9.02 2.22
C LEU A 285 11.09 -8.59 0.96
#